data_c1662dcf997880bc5ee99422ab6ac414
#
_entry.id   c1662dcf997880bc5ee99422ab6ac414
#
_cell.length_a   1.000
_cell.length_b   1.000
_cell.length_c   1.000
_cell.angle_alpha   90.00
_cell.angle_beta   90.00
_cell.angle_gamma   90.00
#
_symmetry.space_group_name_H-M   'P 1'
#
loop_
_entity.id
_entity.type
_entity.pdbx_description
1 polymer ?
#
loop_
_entity_poly.entity_id
_entity_poly.type
_entity_poly.pdbx_seq_one_letter_code
_entity_poly.pdbx_strand_id
1 'polypeptide(L)'
;MTNKKLSELIYEITENVKGESGRWQFKIQEKVFIVLTDSTNNRMRIISPIADTISLEKNMLENALIANFHSALDVKYAISDGIIWSTFIHPLKELSEDQVKDAISQVYYANQNFGTTYASTSLIFPGRKQVEEKPKENKLKTRKT
;
A
#
# COMPACT_ATOMS: atom_id res chain seq x y z
N MET A 1 -8.19 14.31 11.79
CA MET A 1 -6.71 14.36 11.69
C MET A 1 -6.29 15.71 11.16
N THR A 2 -5.19 16.23 11.65
CA THR A 2 -4.60 17.48 11.17
C THR A 2 -3.15 17.22 10.81
N ASN A 3 -2.54 18.14 10.08
CA ASN A 3 -1.12 18.01 9.74
C ASN A 3 -0.26 17.96 11.00
N LYS A 4 -0.60 18.74 12.01
CA LYS A 4 0.17 18.75 13.25
C LYS A 4 0.11 17.38 13.94
N LYS A 5 -1.08 16.81 14.06
CA LYS A 5 -1.24 15.53 14.71
C LYS A 5 -0.59 14.41 13.89
N LEU A 6 -0.71 14.49 12.58
CA LEU A 6 -0.11 13.50 11.71
C LEU A 6 1.42 13.54 11.82
N SER A 7 1.98 14.74 11.89
CA SER A 7 3.42 14.89 12.08
C SER A 7 3.87 14.23 13.39
N GLU A 8 3.12 14.47 14.47
CA GLU A 8 3.44 13.86 15.77
C GLU A 8 3.41 12.34 15.70
N LEU A 9 2.40 11.79 15.04
CA LEU A 9 2.28 10.34 14.92
C LEU A 9 3.43 9.75 14.10
N ILE A 10 3.81 10.41 13.03
CA ILE A 10 4.89 9.91 12.17
C ILE A 10 6.21 9.91 12.96
N TYR A 11 6.47 10.97 13.73
CA TYR A 11 7.70 11.03 14.51
C TYR A 11 7.70 10.03 15.67
N GLU A 12 6.55 9.56 16.10
CA GLU A 12 6.48 8.49 17.09
C GLU A 12 6.81 7.14 16.46
N ILE A 13 6.44 6.94 15.22
CA ILE A 13 6.59 5.65 14.55
C ILE A 13 8.02 5.43 14.07
N THR A 14 8.67 6.48 13.61
CA THR A 14 9.99 6.35 13.01
C THR A 14 10.84 7.57 13.35
N GLU A 15 12.16 7.42 13.19
CA GLU A 15 13.05 8.50 13.50
C GLU A 15 13.45 9.39 12.35
N ASN A 16 14.01 9.01 11.37
CA ASN A 16 14.60 9.82 10.34
C ASN A 16 13.59 10.36 9.33
N VAL A 17 12.69 11.22 9.81
CA VAL A 17 11.66 11.79 8.98
C VAL A 17 12.22 13.00 8.24
N LYS A 18 11.95 13.09 6.94
CA LYS A 18 12.35 14.22 6.13
C LYS A 18 11.09 14.90 5.59
N GLY A 19 11.22 16.18 5.25
CA GLY A 19 10.11 16.92 4.67
C GLY A 19 9.52 17.89 5.68
N GLU A 20 8.35 18.38 5.35
CA GLU A 20 7.71 19.39 6.16
C GLU A 20 6.21 19.14 6.21
N SER A 21 5.49 19.99 6.90
CA SER A 21 4.05 19.80 7.05
C SER A 21 3.38 19.64 5.70
N GLY A 22 2.64 18.58 5.54
CA GLY A 22 1.96 18.25 4.29
C GLY A 22 2.69 17.26 3.41
N ARG A 23 3.98 17.01 3.70
CA ARG A 23 4.74 16.04 2.92
C ARG A 23 5.85 15.46 3.76
N TRP A 24 5.70 14.24 4.21
CA TRP A 24 6.69 13.55 5.04
C TRP A 24 7.24 12.34 4.29
N GLN A 25 8.52 12.07 4.48
CA GLN A 25 9.16 10.90 3.90
C GLN A 25 9.99 10.20 4.96
N PHE A 26 9.87 8.88 5.04
CA PHE A 26 10.59 8.10 6.05
C PHE A 26 10.74 6.66 5.57
N LYS A 27 11.48 5.86 6.32
CA LYS A 27 11.66 4.44 6.01
C LYS A 27 11.21 3.59 7.17
N ILE A 28 10.64 2.45 6.86
CA ILE A 28 10.36 1.41 7.83
C ILE A 28 10.91 0.12 7.23
N GLN A 29 11.89 -0.50 7.90
CA GLN A 29 12.48 -1.74 7.41
C GLN A 29 12.94 -1.62 5.97
N GLU A 30 13.65 -0.54 5.67
CA GLU A 30 14.20 -0.27 4.35
C GLU A 30 13.19 0.09 3.27
N LYS A 31 11.91 0.12 3.57
CA LYS A 31 10.91 0.54 2.59
C LYS A 31 10.62 2.02 2.77
N VAL A 32 10.59 2.74 1.66
CA VAL A 32 10.34 4.18 1.67
C VAL A 32 8.85 4.44 1.76
N PHE A 33 8.46 5.38 2.61
CA PHE A 33 7.08 5.83 2.74
C PHE A 33 7.01 7.32 2.48
N ILE A 34 5.97 7.73 1.78
CA ILE A 34 5.69 9.15 1.57
C ILE A 34 4.26 9.39 2.01
N VAL A 35 4.06 10.37 2.88
CA VAL A 35 2.73 10.76 3.34
C VAL A 35 2.46 12.16 2.82
N LEU A 36 1.35 12.34 2.13
CA LEU A 36 0.96 13.61 1.52
C LEU A 36 -0.42 14.01 2.02
N THR A 37 -0.62 15.29 2.31
CA THR A 37 -1.93 15.80 2.66
C THR A 37 -2.31 16.95 1.76
N ASP A 38 -3.61 17.11 1.54
CA ASP A 38 -4.19 18.23 0.82
C ASP A 38 -5.35 18.70 1.69
N SER A 39 -5.06 19.66 2.58
CA SER A 39 -6.07 20.14 3.53
C SER A 39 -7.22 20.82 2.84
N THR A 40 -6.96 21.51 1.74
CA THR A 40 -7.99 22.23 1.01
C THR A 40 -9.06 21.30 0.47
N ASN A 41 -8.65 20.15 -0.06
CA ASN A 41 -9.58 19.20 -0.63
C ASN A 41 -9.89 18.03 0.31
N ASN A 42 -9.42 18.10 1.55
CA ASN A 42 -9.68 17.09 2.57
C ASN A 42 -9.26 15.69 2.11
N ARG A 43 -8.01 15.57 1.68
CA ARG A 43 -7.48 14.28 1.22
C ARG A 43 -6.10 14.04 1.80
N MET A 44 -5.74 12.79 1.91
CA MET A 44 -4.39 12.40 2.28
C MET A 44 -4.07 11.09 1.60
N ARG A 45 -2.79 10.80 1.44
CA ARG A 45 -2.37 9.49 0.95
C ARG A 45 -1.07 9.07 1.61
N ILE A 46 -0.94 7.77 1.79
CA ILE A 46 0.27 7.12 2.28
C ILE A 46 0.68 6.17 1.17
N ILE A 47 1.89 6.35 0.64
CA ILE A 47 2.32 5.56 -0.52
C ILE A 47 3.72 5.02 -0.29
N SER A 48 4.03 3.90 -0.92
CA SER A 48 5.36 3.28 -0.85
C SER A 48 5.69 2.70 -2.22
N PRO A 49 6.84 3.06 -2.81
CA PRO A 49 7.20 2.55 -4.13
C PRO A 49 7.68 1.12 -4.02
N ILE A 50 7.31 0.28 -4.98
CA ILE A 50 7.65 -1.13 -4.97
C ILE A 50 8.69 -1.45 -6.03
N ALA A 51 8.44 -1.11 -7.27
CA ALA A 51 9.33 -1.47 -8.37
C ALA A 51 9.01 -0.70 -9.64
N ASP A 52 9.97 -0.65 -10.57
CA ASP A 52 9.70 -0.09 -11.88
C ASP A 52 8.83 -1.06 -12.65
N THR A 53 7.84 -0.57 -13.36
CA THR A 53 6.94 -1.45 -14.11
C THR A 53 7.64 -2.16 -15.24
N ILE A 54 8.72 -1.57 -15.77
CA ILE A 54 9.48 -2.20 -16.84
C ILE A 54 10.06 -3.54 -16.41
N SER A 55 10.40 -3.69 -15.15
CA SER A 55 11.01 -4.92 -14.64
C SER A 55 10.02 -6.02 -14.32
N LEU A 56 8.71 -5.75 -14.49
CA LEU A 56 7.68 -6.69 -14.06
C LEU A 56 7.11 -7.49 -15.22
N GLU A 57 6.69 -8.70 -14.91
CA GLU A 57 6.00 -9.52 -15.88
C GLU A 57 4.53 -9.14 -15.88
N LYS A 58 3.86 -9.38 -16.99
CA LYS A 58 2.47 -9.00 -17.14
C LYS A 58 1.58 -9.61 -16.06
N ASN A 59 1.82 -10.87 -15.71
CA ASN A 59 0.99 -11.55 -14.72
C ASN A 59 1.13 -10.92 -13.33
N MET A 60 2.23 -10.27 -13.04
CA MET A 60 2.39 -9.59 -11.74
C MET A 60 1.46 -8.41 -11.64
N LEU A 61 1.28 -7.66 -12.72
CA LEU A 61 0.36 -6.54 -12.74
C LEU A 61 -1.10 -7.02 -12.68
N GLU A 62 -1.40 -8.10 -13.38
CA GLU A 62 -2.74 -8.67 -13.33
C GLU A 62 -3.06 -9.17 -11.92
N ASN A 63 -2.10 -9.82 -11.28
CA ASN A 63 -2.30 -10.31 -9.93
C ASN A 63 -2.52 -9.17 -8.93
N ALA A 64 -1.83 -8.05 -9.14
CA ALA A 64 -2.03 -6.88 -8.29
C ALA A 64 -3.45 -6.34 -8.42
N LEU A 65 -3.99 -6.30 -9.65
CA LEU A 65 -5.36 -5.85 -9.87
C LEU A 65 -6.38 -6.81 -9.25
N ILE A 66 -6.11 -8.10 -9.32
CA ILE A 66 -6.97 -9.09 -8.69
C ILE A 66 -6.93 -8.90 -7.17
N ALA A 67 -5.74 -8.68 -6.62
CA ALA A 67 -5.58 -8.48 -5.19
C ALA A 67 -6.29 -7.23 -4.70
N ASN A 68 -6.36 -6.19 -5.54
CA ASN A 68 -7.07 -4.98 -5.17
C ASN A 68 -8.54 -5.26 -4.84
N PHE A 69 -9.11 -6.29 -5.44
CA PHE A 69 -10.48 -6.66 -5.14
C PHE A 69 -10.57 -7.56 -3.91
N HIS A 70 -9.61 -8.46 -3.74
CA HIS A 70 -9.73 -9.53 -2.75
C HIS A 70 -8.89 -9.37 -1.48
N SER A 71 -7.61 -9.08 -1.60
CA SER A 71 -6.71 -9.22 -0.46
C SER A 71 -6.00 -7.96 -0.03
N ALA A 72 -6.02 -6.91 -0.84
CA ALA A 72 -5.34 -5.68 -0.49
C ALA A 72 -6.25 -4.72 0.29
N LEU A 73 -7.19 -5.22 0.99
CA LEU A 73 -8.12 -4.50 1.88
C LEU A 73 -8.28 -3.00 1.58
N ASP A 74 -7.78 -2.13 2.48
CA ASP A 74 -7.94 -0.69 2.32
C ASP A 74 -6.85 -0.06 1.46
N VAL A 75 -5.78 -0.80 1.22
CA VAL A 75 -4.65 -0.35 0.41
C VAL A 75 -4.80 -0.93 -0.99
N LYS A 76 -4.35 -0.20 -1.99
CA LYS A 76 -4.45 -0.65 -3.38
C LYS A 76 -3.09 -0.53 -4.06
N TYR A 77 -2.84 -1.40 -5.02
CA TYR A 77 -1.70 -1.27 -5.91
C TYR A 77 -2.06 -0.30 -7.01
N ALA A 78 -1.15 0.57 -7.36
CA ALA A 78 -1.38 1.59 -8.39
C ALA A 78 -0.09 1.89 -9.12
N ILE A 79 -0.21 2.37 -10.35
CA ILE A 79 0.95 2.72 -11.17
C ILE A 79 0.96 4.23 -11.35
N SER A 80 2.11 4.85 -11.13
CA SER A 80 2.31 6.27 -11.41
C SER A 80 3.77 6.48 -11.79
N ASP A 81 4.00 7.21 -12.87
CA ASP A 81 5.34 7.52 -13.34
C ASP A 81 6.21 6.29 -13.54
N GLY A 82 5.63 5.23 -14.10
CA GLY A 82 6.37 4.01 -14.40
C GLY A 82 6.74 3.16 -13.19
N ILE A 83 6.19 3.46 -12.03
CA ILE A 83 6.45 2.73 -10.79
C ILE A 83 5.15 2.17 -10.27
N ILE A 84 5.19 0.94 -9.73
CA ILE A 84 4.04 0.41 -9.03
C ILE A 84 4.22 0.71 -7.56
N TRP A 85 3.13 1.14 -6.93
CA TRP A 85 3.10 1.59 -5.54
C TRP A 85 2.06 0.82 -4.74
N SER A 86 2.25 0.71 -3.45
CA SER A 86 1.15 0.39 -2.53
C SER A 86 0.64 1.73 -2.01
N THR A 87 -0.68 1.92 -2.00
CA THR A 87 -1.29 3.24 -1.84
C THR A 87 -2.52 3.19 -0.95
N PHE A 88 -2.58 4.10 0.01
CA PHE A 88 -3.77 4.29 0.86
C PHE A 88 -4.22 5.74 0.66
N ILE A 89 -5.48 5.94 0.29
CA ILE A 89 -6.05 7.28 0.07
C ILE A 89 -7.30 7.41 0.92
N HIS A 90 -7.44 8.53 1.64
CA HIS A 90 -8.52 8.68 2.60
C HIS A 90 -8.81 10.17 2.83
N PRO A 91 -10.03 10.55 3.21
CA PRO A 91 -10.29 11.91 3.67
C PRO A 91 -9.45 12.22 4.91
N LEU A 92 -8.89 13.41 4.96
CA LEU A 92 -7.99 13.77 6.05
C LEU A 92 -8.72 14.00 7.38
N LYS A 93 -9.78 14.80 7.35
CA LYS A 93 -10.44 15.17 8.59
C LYS A 93 -11.03 13.99 9.34
N GLU A 94 -11.54 13.02 8.61
CA GLU A 94 -12.19 11.87 9.21
C GLU A 94 -11.24 10.76 9.64
N LEU A 95 -9.96 10.94 9.41
CA LEU A 95 -8.97 9.91 9.70
C LEU A 95 -8.62 9.90 11.19
N SER A 96 -8.61 8.74 11.82
CA SER A 96 -8.26 8.59 13.23
C SER A 96 -6.80 8.14 13.37
N GLU A 97 -6.26 8.23 14.58
CA GLU A 97 -4.91 7.74 14.86
C GLU A 97 -4.79 6.25 14.55
N ASP A 98 -5.78 5.48 14.98
CA ASP A 98 -5.72 4.03 14.75
C ASP A 98 -5.75 3.72 13.26
N GLN A 99 -6.52 4.48 12.49
CA GLN A 99 -6.54 4.29 11.04
C GLN A 99 -5.21 4.63 10.40
N VAL A 100 -4.51 5.66 10.89
CA VAL A 100 -3.19 5.99 10.37
C VAL A 100 -2.22 4.84 10.61
N LYS A 101 -2.21 4.32 11.84
CA LYS A 101 -1.30 3.24 12.19
C LYS A 101 -1.61 1.98 11.39
N ASP A 102 -2.88 1.65 11.26
CA ASP A 102 -3.29 0.50 10.50
C ASP A 102 -2.96 0.68 9.02
N ALA A 103 -3.16 1.88 8.47
CA ALA A 103 -2.88 2.15 7.07
C ALA A 103 -1.38 2.02 6.77
N ILE A 104 -0.53 2.51 7.66
CA ILE A 104 0.91 2.37 7.48
C ILE A 104 1.30 0.89 7.47
N SER A 105 0.72 0.10 8.37
CA SER A 105 0.96 -1.34 8.41
C SER A 105 0.51 -1.99 7.10
N GLN A 106 -0.67 -1.64 6.60
CA GLN A 106 -1.18 -2.22 5.36
C GLN A 106 -0.34 -1.82 4.15
N VAL A 107 0.11 -0.56 4.08
CA VAL A 107 0.97 -0.11 2.99
C VAL A 107 2.29 -0.89 3.01
N TYR A 108 2.83 -1.13 4.21
CA TYR A 108 4.05 -1.90 4.37
C TYR A 108 3.87 -3.33 3.84
N TYR A 109 2.83 -4.03 4.30
CA TYR A 109 2.64 -5.42 3.91
C TYR A 109 2.27 -5.58 2.44
N ALA A 110 1.49 -4.65 1.88
CA ALA A 110 1.19 -4.70 0.46
C ALA A 110 2.47 -4.56 -0.37
N ASN A 111 3.39 -3.70 0.07
CA ASN A 111 4.67 -3.56 -0.59
C ASN A 111 5.48 -4.85 -0.45
N GLN A 112 5.59 -5.38 0.77
CA GLN A 112 6.39 -6.57 1.01
C GLN A 112 5.83 -7.81 0.31
N ASN A 113 4.53 -7.93 0.24
CA ASN A 113 3.87 -9.11 -0.32
C ASN A 113 3.62 -9.03 -1.82
N PHE A 114 4.03 -7.95 -2.46
CA PHE A 114 3.89 -7.86 -3.91
C PHE A 114 4.71 -8.96 -4.56
N GLY A 115 4.10 -9.69 -5.46
CA GLY A 115 4.77 -10.80 -6.13
C GLY A 115 4.58 -12.14 -5.45
N THR A 116 4.01 -12.16 -4.25
CA THR A 116 3.74 -13.42 -3.53
C THR A 116 2.25 -13.51 -3.21
N THR A 117 1.81 -13.06 -2.04
CA THR A 117 0.40 -13.14 -1.68
C THR A 117 -0.39 -11.90 -2.08
N TYR A 118 0.29 -10.79 -2.33
CA TYR A 118 -0.33 -9.49 -2.64
C TYR A 118 -1.32 -9.05 -1.57
N ALA A 119 -1.13 -9.48 -0.33
CA ALA A 119 -2.02 -9.13 0.77
C ALA A 119 -1.50 -7.90 1.50
N SER A 120 -2.39 -7.09 2.05
CA SER A 120 -2.01 -5.91 2.80
C SER A 120 -1.91 -6.17 4.30
N THR A 121 -1.89 -7.43 4.70
CA THR A 121 -1.70 -7.79 6.11
C THR A 121 -0.71 -8.95 6.18
N SER A 122 -0.24 -9.23 7.39
CA SER A 122 0.62 -10.37 7.62
C SER A 122 -0.18 -11.66 7.75
N LEU A 123 -1.51 -11.56 7.81
CA LEU A 123 -2.34 -12.73 8.01
C LEU A 123 -2.51 -13.51 6.71
N ILE A 124 -2.50 -14.81 6.82
CA ILE A 124 -2.76 -15.68 5.69
C ILE A 124 -3.99 -16.45 6.06
N PHE A 125 -5.06 -16.26 5.30
CA PHE A 125 -6.31 -16.92 5.61
C PHE A 125 -6.29 -18.35 5.11
N PRO A 126 -6.75 -19.28 5.93
CA PRO A 126 -6.85 -20.68 5.50
C PRO A 126 -7.69 -20.74 4.25
N GLY A 127 -7.37 -21.53 3.32
CA GLY A 127 -8.12 -21.63 2.10
C GLY A 127 -7.71 -20.64 1.05
N ARG A 128 -6.94 -19.58 1.45
CA ARG A 128 -6.55 -18.71 0.48
C ARG A 128 -5.30 -19.13 -0.03
N LYS A 129 -4.65 -19.85 0.44
CA LYS A 129 -3.49 -20.38 0.11
C LYS A 129 -2.76 -19.78 -0.80
N GLN A 130 -2.17 -19.91 -1.21
CA GLN A 130 -1.25 -19.46 -1.93
C GLN A 130 -1.60 -19.22 -3.21
N VAL A 131 -2.20 -18.36 -3.37
CA VAL A 131 -2.48 -17.91 -4.56
C VAL A 131 -1.33 -17.92 -5.41
N GLU A 132 -0.31 -17.64 -4.86
CA GLU A 132 0.81 -17.48 -5.63
C GLU A 132 1.27 -18.72 -6.20
N GLU A 133 0.87 -19.75 -5.73
CA GLU A 133 1.31 -20.89 -6.30
C GLU A 133 0.57 -21.23 -7.39
N LYS A 134 -0.17 -20.90 -7.72
CA LYS A 134 -0.79 -21.26 -8.77
C LYS A 134 -0.80 -20.57 -9.86
N PRO A 135 -0.47 -20.61 -10.32
CA PRO A 135 -0.55 -20.10 -11.31
C PRO A 135 -1.18 -20.25 -12.28
N LYS A 136 -1.23 -20.63 -12.19
CA LYS A 136 -1.79 -20.82 -12.83
C LYS A 136 -2.76 -20.84 -13.48
N GLU A 137 -2.92 -21.10 -13.54
CA GLU A 137 -3.76 -21.29 -14.05
C GLU A 137 -4.67 -20.82 -14.46
N ASN A 138 -4.54 -20.82 -14.54
CA ASN A 138 -5.56 -20.46 -14.81
C ASN A 138 -6.30 -20.18 -15.21
N LYS A 139 -6.58 -20.06 -15.36
CA LYS A 139 -7.42 -19.82 -15.48
C LYS A 139 -8.24 -19.46 -15.81
N LEU A 140 -8.08 -19.41 -15.94
CA LEU A 140 -8.94 -19.07 -15.96
C LEU A 140 -9.45 -19.01 -16.27
N LYS A 141 -9.38 -19.12 -16.62
CA LYS A 141 -9.97 -19.02 -16.67
C LYS A 141 -10.66 -18.53 -16.80
N THR A 142 -10.17 -18.57 -16.76
CA THR A 142 -10.77 -18.10 -16.62
C THR A 142 -11.28 -17.71 -16.65
N ARG A 143 -11.19 -17.67 -16.70
CA ARG A 143 -11.60 -17.23 -16.49
C ARG A 143 -12.20 -17.02 -16.05
N LYS A 144 -11.87 -17.20 -15.90
CA LYS A 144 -12.11 -17.07 -15.33
C LYS A 144 -12.40 -16.78 -14.78
N THR A 145 -11.82 -16.81 -14.63
CA THR A 145 -11.86 -16.48 -14.06
C THR A 145 -11.94 -16.46 -13.75
#